data_083d67ecf9a017fc2ac0e1a8aed377bb
#
_entry.id   083d67ecf9a017fc2ac0e1a8aed377bb
#
_cell.length_a   1.000
_cell.length_b   1.000
_cell.length_c   1.000
_cell.angle_alpha   90.00
_cell.angle_beta   90.00
_cell.angle_gamma   90.00
#
_symmetry.space_group_name_H-M   'P 1'
#
loop_
_entity.id
_entity.type
_entity.pdbx_description
1 polymer ?
#
loop_
_entity_poly.entity_id
_entity_poly.type
_entity_poly.pdbx_seq_one_letter_code
_entity_poly.pdbx_strand_id
1 'polypeptide(L)'
;MNLLELPFFSGFTAQELRLLRSLGCMRTDRFPHGALILRAGSRTREMGIVVSGCVHIESSDFWGTHSILSSVEAGGVFAETYALCGEALMVDAVAAKD
;
A
#
# COMPACT_ATOMS: atom_id res chain seq x y z
N MET A 1 12.90 -9.06 4.25
CA MET A 1 13.07 -7.84 5.08
C MET A 1 12.29 -8.00 6.38
N ASN A 2 12.91 -7.64 7.49
CA ASN A 2 12.23 -7.63 8.78
C ASN A 2 11.40 -6.36 8.88
N LEU A 3 10.12 -6.51 9.23
CA LEU A 3 9.21 -5.36 9.34
C LEU A 3 9.68 -4.32 10.36
N LEU A 4 10.37 -4.75 11.42
CA LEU A 4 10.89 -3.82 12.42
C LEU A 4 11.93 -2.85 11.88
N GLU A 5 12.53 -3.17 10.72
CA GLU A 5 13.52 -2.31 10.09
C GLU A 5 12.88 -1.17 9.27
N LEU A 6 11.57 -1.25 9.02
CA LEU A 6 10.87 -0.21 8.26
C LEU A 6 10.62 1.01 9.14
N PRO A 7 10.79 2.23 8.61
CA PRO A 7 10.57 3.45 9.39
C PRO A 7 9.19 3.53 10.02
N PHE A 8 8.17 3.01 9.36
CA PHE A 8 6.80 3.01 9.89
C PHE A 8 6.71 2.31 11.23
N PHE A 9 7.50 1.26 11.44
CA PHE A 9 7.47 0.47 12.67
C PHE A 9 8.54 0.90 13.68
N SER A 10 9.10 2.08 13.50
CA SER A 10 10.05 2.64 14.47
C SER A 10 9.37 2.74 15.82
N GLY A 11 9.97 2.15 16.84
CA GLY A 11 9.41 2.10 18.17
C GLY A 11 8.52 0.89 18.47
N PHE A 12 8.18 0.09 17.47
CA PHE A 12 7.42 -1.14 17.66
C PHE A 12 8.35 -2.27 18.12
N THR A 13 7.84 -3.14 19.01
CA THR A 13 8.55 -4.36 19.38
C THR A 13 8.09 -5.52 18.52
N ALA A 14 8.90 -6.57 18.46
CA ALA A 14 8.52 -7.80 17.77
C ALA A 14 7.23 -8.40 18.35
N GLN A 15 7.03 -8.28 19.66
CA GLN A 15 5.84 -8.77 20.33
C GLN A 15 4.60 -8.00 19.89
N GLU A 16 4.71 -6.68 19.75
CA GLU A 16 3.60 -5.84 19.27
C GLU A 16 3.21 -6.20 17.84
N LEU A 17 4.17 -6.44 16.96
CA LEU A 17 3.90 -6.86 15.59
C LEU A 17 3.19 -8.22 15.55
N ARG A 18 3.63 -9.17 16.39
CA ARG A 18 2.97 -10.47 16.46
C ARG A 18 1.54 -10.36 16.94
N LEU A 19 1.29 -9.46 17.89
CA LEU A 19 -0.05 -9.20 18.39
C LEU A 19 -0.96 -8.66 17.28
N LEU A 20 -0.49 -7.67 16.52
CA LEU A 20 -1.25 -7.09 15.41
C LEU A 20 -1.62 -8.16 14.38
N ARG A 21 -0.69 -9.05 14.05
CA ARG A 21 -0.95 -10.14 13.10
C ARG A 21 -1.98 -11.12 13.65
N SER A 22 -1.86 -11.48 14.92
CA SER A 22 -2.77 -12.45 15.54
C SER A 22 -4.19 -11.92 15.67
N LEU A 23 -4.36 -10.60 15.77
CA LEU A 23 -5.67 -9.95 15.82
C LEU A 23 -6.27 -9.71 14.43
N GLY A 24 -5.57 -10.09 13.37
CA GLY A 24 -6.03 -9.87 12.01
C GLY A 24 -5.90 -8.43 11.54
N CYS A 25 -5.14 -7.59 12.24
CA CYS A 25 -4.94 -6.19 11.88
C CYS A 25 -3.90 -6.00 10.78
N MET A 26 -3.12 -7.03 10.49
CA MET A 26 -2.06 -6.99 9.48
C MET A 26 -2.06 -8.27 8.67
N ARG A 27 -1.79 -8.14 7.38
CA ARG A 27 -1.48 -9.28 6.53
C ARG A 27 -0.42 -8.85 5.52
N THR A 28 0.29 -9.82 4.97
CA THR A 28 1.28 -9.57 3.93
C THR A 28 0.85 -10.32 2.68
N ASP A 29 0.74 -9.61 1.58
CA ASP A 29 0.37 -10.16 0.29
C ASP A 29 1.46 -9.87 -0.73
N ARG A 30 1.56 -10.72 -1.75
CA ARG A 30 2.46 -10.52 -2.88
C ARG A 30 1.66 -10.24 -4.13
N PHE A 31 2.17 -9.30 -4.93
CA PHE A 31 1.54 -8.93 -6.19
C PHE A 31 2.59 -8.97 -7.30
N PRO A 32 2.30 -9.66 -8.42
CA PRO A 32 3.21 -9.64 -9.56
C PRO A 32 3.22 -8.28 -10.22
N HIS A 33 4.28 -8.02 -10.97
CA HIS A 33 4.41 -6.77 -11.74
C HIS A 33 3.15 -6.52 -12.58
N GLY A 34 2.62 -5.32 -12.50
CA GLY A 34 1.44 -4.92 -13.24
C GLY A 34 0.11 -5.21 -12.56
N ALA A 35 0.13 -5.96 -11.44
CA ALA A 35 -1.11 -6.29 -10.74
C ALA A 35 -1.71 -5.04 -10.08
N LEU A 36 -3.03 -4.91 -10.17
CA LEU A 36 -3.77 -3.83 -9.53
C LEU A 36 -3.97 -4.20 -8.06
N ILE A 37 -3.42 -3.38 -7.16
CA ILE A 37 -3.54 -3.59 -5.72
C ILE A 37 -4.81 -2.91 -5.20
N LEU A 38 -5.02 -1.66 -5.58
CA LEU A 38 -6.20 -0.88 -5.24
C LEU A 38 -6.71 -0.18 -6.48
N ARG A 39 -8.02 -0.13 -6.64
CA ARG A 39 -8.68 0.47 -7.83
C ARG A 39 -9.31 1.80 -7.48
N ALA A 40 -9.13 2.78 -8.37
CA ALA A 40 -9.83 4.06 -8.28
C ALA A 40 -11.35 3.81 -8.24
N GLY A 41 -12.04 4.56 -7.42
CA GLY A 41 -13.48 4.43 -7.22
C GLY A 41 -13.88 3.47 -6.11
N SER A 42 -12.99 2.60 -5.67
CA SER A 42 -13.26 1.71 -4.55
C SER A 42 -12.90 2.40 -3.23
N ARG A 43 -13.37 1.84 -2.14
CA ARG A 43 -13.05 2.32 -0.80
C ARG A 43 -12.17 1.31 -0.10
N THR A 44 -11.23 1.79 0.70
CA THR A 44 -10.36 0.91 1.47
C THR A 44 -10.37 1.31 2.93
N ARG A 45 -10.26 0.34 3.81
CA ARG A 45 -10.05 0.54 5.23
C ARG A 45 -8.63 0.20 5.63
N GLU A 46 -7.83 -0.20 4.65
CA GLU A 46 -6.47 -0.66 4.87
C GLU A 46 -5.50 0.27 4.17
N MET A 47 -4.43 0.61 4.85
CA MET A 47 -3.29 1.27 4.22
C MET A 47 -2.28 0.22 3.80
N GLY A 48 -1.44 0.55 2.83
CA GLY A 48 -0.38 -0.34 2.38
C GLY A 48 0.98 0.12 2.84
N ILE A 49 1.84 -0.84 3.12
CA ILE A 49 3.25 -0.61 3.40
C ILE A 49 4.04 -1.49 2.44
N VAL A 50 4.96 -0.88 1.69
CA VAL A 50 5.76 -1.62 0.73
C VAL A 50 6.92 -2.27 1.47
N VAL A 51 6.90 -3.61 1.56
CA VAL A 51 7.97 -4.37 2.22
C VAL A 51 9.15 -4.57 1.28
N SER A 52 8.85 -4.88 0.02
CA SER A 52 9.87 -5.02 -1.03
C SER A 52 9.27 -4.61 -2.36
N GLY A 53 10.10 -4.25 -3.31
CA GLY A 53 9.66 -3.83 -4.62
C GLY A 53 9.22 -2.38 -4.66
N CYS A 54 8.19 -2.10 -5.45
CA CYS A 54 7.74 -0.75 -5.70
C CYS A 54 6.26 -0.76 -6.05
N VAL A 55 5.53 0.27 -5.62
CA VAL A 55 4.14 0.50 -5.98
C VAL A 55 4.03 1.84 -6.68
N HIS A 56 3.39 1.86 -7.84
CA HIS A 56 3.09 3.10 -8.56
C HIS A 56 1.68 3.55 -8.21
N ILE A 57 1.53 4.83 -7.91
CA ILE A 57 0.24 5.47 -7.76
C ILE A 57 -0.07 6.12 -9.10
N GLU A 58 -1.16 5.68 -9.73
CA GLU A 58 -1.49 6.07 -11.10
C GLU A 58 -2.87 6.69 -11.17
N SER A 59 -3.04 7.60 -12.11
CA SER A 59 -4.36 8.09 -12.46
C SER A 59 -4.61 7.81 -13.94
N SER A 60 -5.89 7.62 -14.30
CA SER A 60 -6.28 7.57 -15.70
C SER A 60 -7.22 8.71 -15.98
N ASP A 61 -7.06 9.31 -17.17
CA ASP A 61 -7.95 10.38 -17.59
C ASP A 61 -9.16 9.78 -18.33
N PHE A 62 -10.05 10.66 -18.78
CA PHE A 62 -11.24 10.28 -19.51
C PHE A 62 -10.93 9.51 -20.80
N TRP A 63 -9.75 9.71 -21.38
CA TRP A 63 -9.31 9.09 -22.62
C TRP A 63 -8.59 7.76 -22.42
N GLY A 64 -8.48 7.30 -21.17
CA GLY A 64 -7.79 6.07 -20.86
C GLY A 64 -6.27 6.20 -20.73
N THR A 65 -5.75 7.42 -20.74
CA THR A 65 -4.32 7.65 -20.57
C THR A 65 -3.96 7.51 -19.10
N HIS A 66 -2.99 6.65 -18.81
CA HIS A 66 -2.50 6.45 -17.44
C HIS A 66 -1.30 7.34 -17.18
N SER A 67 -1.30 7.97 -16.02
CA SER A 67 -0.19 8.80 -15.57
C SER A 67 0.30 8.31 -14.22
N ILE A 68 1.60 8.15 -14.08
CA ILE A 68 2.21 7.78 -12.80
C ILE A 68 2.38 9.05 -11.98
N LEU A 69 1.64 9.15 -10.87
CA LEU A 69 1.68 10.31 -9.99
C LEU A 69 2.83 10.23 -8.99
N SER A 70 3.12 9.04 -8.49
CA SER A 70 4.21 8.83 -7.56
C SER A 70 4.61 7.37 -7.54
N SER A 71 5.78 7.13 -6.97
CA SER A 71 6.34 5.80 -6.82
C SER A 71 6.64 5.59 -5.33
N VAL A 72 6.11 4.51 -4.77
CA VAL A 72 6.31 4.17 -3.36
C VAL A 72 7.29 3.02 -3.29
N GLU A 73 8.46 3.30 -2.76
CA GLU A 73 9.53 2.30 -2.61
C GLU A 73 9.40 1.54 -1.30
N ALA A 74 10.24 0.51 -1.14
CA ALA A 74 10.25 -0.28 0.07
C ALA A 74 10.39 0.61 1.31
N GLY A 75 9.58 0.36 2.32
CA GLY A 75 9.50 1.17 3.52
C GLY A 75 8.48 2.29 3.46
N GLY A 76 7.99 2.64 2.28
CA GLY A 76 6.96 3.67 2.13
C GLY A 76 5.56 3.15 2.37
N VAL A 77 4.62 4.10 2.53
CA VAL A 77 3.22 3.78 2.78
C VAL A 77 2.36 4.40 1.68
N PHE A 78 1.18 3.79 1.45
CA PHE A 78 0.22 4.33 0.48
C PHE A 78 -1.20 4.10 0.99
N ALA A 79 -2.13 4.91 0.46
CA ALA A 79 -3.56 4.84 0.76
C ALA A 79 -3.92 5.17 2.23
N GLU A 80 -3.00 5.70 3.02
CA GLU A 80 -3.25 6.02 4.43
C GLU A 80 -4.34 7.06 4.59
N THR A 81 -4.39 8.07 3.74
CA THR A 81 -5.41 9.11 3.79
C THR A 81 -6.78 8.53 3.50
N TYR A 82 -6.88 7.68 2.48
CA TYR A 82 -8.16 7.07 2.11
C TYR A 82 -8.66 6.11 3.17
N ALA A 83 -7.75 5.36 3.79
CA ALA A 83 -8.11 4.45 4.87
C ALA A 83 -8.70 5.19 6.07
N LEU A 84 -8.15 6.36 6.37
CA LEU A 84 -8.61 7.17 7.51
C LEU A 84 -9.90 7.93 7.21
N CYS A 85 -10.05 8.45 5.99
CA CYS A 85 -11.20 9.30 5.63
C CYS A 85 -12.41 8.51 5.17
N GLY A 86 -12.23 7.27 4.71
CA GLY A 86 -13.32 6.46 4.15
C GLY A 86 -13.80 6.90 2.78
N GLU A 87 -13.11 7.82 2.13
CA GLU A 87 -13.46 8.30 0.81
C GLU A 87 -13.06 7.31 -0.28
N ALA A 88 -13.75 7.34 -1.42
CA ALA A 88 -13.40 6.52 -2.56
C ALA A 88 -12.05 6.95 -3.12
N LEU A 89 -11.25 5.97 -3.53
CA LEU A 89 -9.95 6.23 -4.13
C LEU A 89 -10.08 7.00 -5.43
N MET A 90 -9.24 8.01 -5.62
CA MET A 90 -9.18 8.77 -6.86
C MET A 90 -8.05 8.26 -7.77
N VAL A 91 -7.30 7.29 -7.31
CA VAL A 91 -6.12 6.77 -8.00
C VAL A 91 -6.08 5.25 -7.89
N ASP A 92 -5.27 4.63 -8.73
CA ASP A 92 -4.96 3.21 -8.67
C ASP A 92 -3.60 3.00 -8.00
N ALA A 93 -3.45 1.89 -7.27
CA ALA A 93 -2.17 1.44 -6.79
C ALA A 93 -1.79 0.17 -7.54
N VAL A 94 -0.66 0.19 -8.24
CA VAL A 94 -0.24 -0.88 -9.14
C VAL A 94 1.15 -1.37 -8.74
N ALA A 95 1.32 -2.68 -8.70
CA ALA A 95 2.63 -3.26 -8.40
C ALA A 95 3.57 -2.99 -9.58
N ALA A 96 4.62 -2.22 -9.36
CA ALA A 96 5.63 -1.90 -10.37
C ALA A 96 6.78 -2.89 -10.36
N LYS A 97 7.02 -3.51 -9.21
CA LYS A 97 7.98 -4.61 -9.02
C LYS A 97 7.39 -5.56 -8.00
N ASP A 98 7.70 -6.82 -8.18
CA ASP A 98 7.23 -7.86 -7.27
C ASP A 98 7.71 -7.65 -5.83
#